data_25df66f487398478ff1a351eb621d741
#
_entry.id   25df66f487398478ff1a351eb621d741
#
_cell.length_a   1.000
_cell.length_b   1.000
_cell.length_c   1.000
_cell.angle_alpha   90.00
_cell.angle_beta   90.00
_cell.angle_gamma   90.00
#
_symmetry.space_group_name_H-M   'P 1'
#
loop_
_entity.id
_entity.type
_entity.pdbx_description
1 polymer ?
#
loop_
_entity_poly.entity_id
_entity_poly.type
_entity_poly.pdbx_seq_one_letter_code
_entity_poly.pdbx_strand_id
1 'polypeptide(L)'
;MAKGARWSALLLVMVFSVVLLAGCGAEKPSTIGIVDMQKVMTENPKIKQMQEQLNVKAQELTANLEKERATLKPEEFQQKEQLAYAEFMKLKQEFEAQIETQTKKVLEEVAKEKKLGAVIYKNGMAWGGIDVTDDVLKKLQ
;
A
#
# COMPACT_ATOMS: atom_id res chain seq x y z
N MET A 1 -3.18 -28.89 65.84
CA MET A 1 -3.10 -29.18 64.39
C MET A 1 -3.32 -27.94 63.51
N ALA A 2 -2.68 -26.79 63.79
CA ALA A 2 -2.94 -25.56 63.04
C ALA A 2 -1.68 -24.89 62.43
N LYS A 3 -0.52 -25.54 62.48
CA LYS A 3 0.73 -24.94 61.93
C LYS A 3 0.94 -25.25 60.44
N GLY A 4 0.37 -26.35 59.89
CA GLY A 4 0.50 -26.68 58.47
C GLY A 4 -0.29 -25.80 57.50
N ALA A 5 -1.49 -25.36 57.93
CA ALA A 5 -2.37 -24.53 57.10
C ALA A 5 -1.82 -23.12 56.81
N ARG A 6 -1.02 -22.54 57.72
CA ARG A 6 -0.42 -21.21 57.57
C ARG A 6 0.74 -21.23 56.59
N TRP A 7 1.46 -22.34 56.52
CA TRP A 7 2.59 -22.48 55.56
C TRP A 7 2.10 -22.76 54.16
N SER A 8 1.02 -23.53 54.00
CA SER A 8 0.38 -23.77 52.70
C SER A 8 -0.20 -22.49 52.10
N ALA A 9 -0.78 -21.62 52.92
CA ALA A 9 -1.30 -20.30 52.48
C ALA A 9 -0.18 -19.37 52.05
N LEU A 10 0.94 -19.35 52.77
CA LEU A 10 2.13 -18.55 52.40
C LEU A 10 2.78 -19.00 51.07
N LEU A 11 2.87 -20.31 50.83
CA LEU A 11 3.36 -20.84 49.58
C LEU A 11 2.44 -20.51 48.40
N LEU A 12 1.12 -20.55 48.59
CA LEU A 12 0.13 -20.23 47.57
C LEU A 12 0.17 -18.74 47.16
N VAL A 13 0.36 -17.85 48.12
CA VAL A 13 0.53 -16.41 47.88
C VAL A 13 1.85 -16.11 47.15
N MET A 14 2.93 -16.83 47.49
CA MET A 14 4.23 -16.67 46.83
C MET A 14 4.20 -17.13 45.38
N VAL A 15 3.55 -18.25 45.07
CA VAL A 15 3.37 -18.74 43.69
C VAL A 15 2.48 -17.80 42.86
N PHE A 16 1.42 -17.25 43.46
CA PHE A 16 0.52 -16.31 42.79
C PHE A 16 1.20 -14.97 42.47
N SER A 17 2.12 -14.50 43.32
CA SER A 17 2.90 -13.28 43.10
C SER A 17 3.91 -13.40 41.96
N VAL A 18 4.47 -14.60 41.71
CA VAL A 18 5.43 -14.83 40.62
C VAL A 18 4.72 -14.82 39.25
N VAL A 19 3.45 -15.28 39.19
CA VAL A 19 2.68 -15.32 37.94
C VAL A 19 2.28 -13.90 37.48
N LEU A 20 2.10 -12.97 38.41
CA LEU A 20 1.75 -11.56 38.09
C LEU A 20 2.93 -10.74 37.55
N LEU A 21 4.18 -11.15 37.78
CA LEU A 21 5.38 -10.48 37.28
C LEU A 21 5.81 -10.96 35.88
N ALA A 22 5.26 -12.05 35.37
CA ALA A 22 5.55 -12.55 34.04
C ALA A 22 4.73 -11.88 32.93
N GLY A 23 3.81 -10.95 33.26
CA GLY A 23 2.86 -10.35 32.32
C GLY A 23 3.35 -9.10 31.55
N CYS A 24 4.52 -8.56 31.85
CA CYS A 24 5.12 -7.51 31.03
C CYS A 24 6.03 -8.14 29.98
N GLY A 25 5.43 -8.73 28.95
CA GLY A 25 6.14 -8.95 27.71
C GLY A 25 6.54 -7.56 27.19
N ALA A 26 7.83 -7.22 27.27
CA ALA A 26 8.37 -6.04 26.62
C ALA A 26 8.04 -6.21 25.12
N GLU A 27 7.01 -5.50 24.64
CA GLU A 27 6.76 -5.37 23.20
C GLU A 27 8.06 -4.85 22.61
N LYS A 28 8.70 -5.69 21.79
CA LYS A 28 9.86 -5.24 21.03
C LYS A 28 9.39 -4.02 20.25
N PRO A 29 10.14 -2.90 20.27
CA PRO A 29 9.75 -1.72 19.52
C PRO A 29 9.42 -2.15 18.10
N SER A 30 8.19 -1.89 17.64
CA SER A 30 7.76 -2.31 16.33
C SER A 30 8.62 -1.59 15.29
N THR A 31 9.37 -2.38 14.53
CA THR A 31 10.23 -1.85 13.48
C THR A 31 9.37 -1.23 12.38
N ILE A 32 9.69 -0.02 11.97
CA ILE A 32 8.97 0.71 10.91
C ILE A 32 9.70 0.49 9.59
N GLY A 33 8.96 0.10 8.56
CA GLY A 33 9.42 0.09 7.18
C GLY A 33 9.23 1.46 6.54
N ILE A 34 10.12 1.79 5.61
CA ILE A 34 10.02 3.00 4.78
C ILE A 34 9.95 2.58 3.32
N VAL A 35 9.01 3.15 2.56
CA VAL A 35 8.90 2.93 1.12
C VAL A 35 8.95 4.24 0.35
N ASP A 36 9.81 4.31 -0.66
CA ASP A 36 9.89 5.40 -1.62
C ASP A 36 8.90 5.12 -2.77
N MET A 37 7.67 5.64 -2.61
CA MET A 37 6.64 5.44 -3.62
C MET A 37 6.97 6.14 -4.94
N GLN A 38 7.72 7.22 -4.93
CA GLN A 38 8.14 7.87 -6.17
C GLN A 38 9.05 6.94 -6.97
N LYS A 39 10.01 6.29 -6.30
CA LYS A 39 10.86 5.27 -6.93
C LYS A 39 10.05 4.09 -7.44
N VAL A 40 9.09 3.59 -6.64
CA VAL A 40 8.18 2.50 -7.05
C VAL A 40 7.41 2.87 -8.33
N MET A 41 6.82 4.06 -8.37
CA MET A 41 6.03 4.53 -9.51
C MET A 41 6.86 4.73 -10.77
N THR A 42 8.13 5.13 -10.63
CA THR A 42 9.01 5.42 -11.79
C THR A 42 9.80 4.22 -12.28
N GLU A 43 10.10 3.24 -11.43
CA GLU A 43 10.94 2.10 -11.79
C GLU A 43 10.16 0.82 -12.08
N ASN A 44 8.92 0.69 -11.57
CA ASN A 44 8.14 -0.52 -11.76
C ASN A 44 7.73 -0.71 -13.24
N PRO A 45 8.08 -1.84 -13.87
CA PRO A 45 7.82 -2.07 -15.31
C PRO A 45 6.32 -2.16 -15.62
N LYS A 46 5.51 -2.69 -14.72
CA LYS A 46 4.07 -2.81 -14.91
C LYS A 46 3.38 -1.43 -14.87
N ILE A 47 3.81 -0.57 -13.96
CA ILE A 47 3.30 0.81 -13.89
C ILE A 47 3.71 1.60 -15.14
N LYS A 48 4.94 1.43 -15.62
CA LYS A 48 5.39 2.02 -16.89
C LYS A 48 4.54 1.53 -18.07
N GLN A 49 4.22 0.25 -18.12
CA GLN A 49 3.36 -0.31 -19.16
C GLN A 49 1.95 0.29 -19.12
N MET A 50 1.37 0.46 -17.92
CA MET A 50 0.06 1.12 -17.77
C MET A 50 0.09 2.58 -18.22
N GLN A 51 1.16 3.32 -17.88
CA GLN A 51 1.36 4.69 -18.34
C GLN A 51 1.45 4.76 -19.86
N GLU A 52 2.18 3.84 -20.47
CA GLU A 52 2.29 3.76 -21.93
C GLU A 52 0.93 3.44 -22.60
N GLN A 53 0.15 2.54 -22.00
CA GLN A 53 -1.21 2.26 -22.49
C GLN A 53 -2.11 3.50 -22.41
N LEU A 54 -2.01 4.31 -21.36
CA LEU A 54 -2.73 5.58 -21.26
C LEU A 54 -2.30 6.57 -22.34
N ASN A 55 -0.99 6.68 -22.61
CA ASN A 55 -0.46 7.54 -23.66
C ASN A 55 -0.95 7.12 -25.05
N VAL A 56 -0.88 5.82 -25.35
CA VAL A 56 -1.39 5.27 -26.61
C VAL A 56 -2.89 5.54 -26.75
N LYS A 57 -3.66 5.32 -25.68
CA LYS A 57 -5.11 5.57 -25.69
C LYS A 57 -5.44 7.05 -25.91
N ALA A 58 -4.70 7.95 -25.26
CA ALA A 58 -4.88 9.39 -25.46
C ALA A 58 -4.60 9.80 -26.92
N GLN A 59 -3.54 9.26 -27.52
CA GLN A 59 -3.21 9.51 -28.92
C GLN A 59 -4.29 8.98 -29.87
N GLU A 60 -4.77 7.76 -29.64
CA GLU A 60 -5.86 7.15 -30.41
C GLU A 60 -7.14 8.01 -30.36
N LEU A 61 -7.58 8.40 -29.17
CA LEU A 61 -8.77 9.23 -28.97
C LEU A 61 -8.62 10.59 -29.67
N THR A 62 -7.45 11.22 -29.54
CA THR A 62 -7.15 12.50 -30.20
C THR A 62 -7.19 12.36 -31.72
N ALA A 63 -6.52 11.34 -32.27
CA ALA A 63 -6.52 11.10 -33.71
C ALA A 63 -7.92 10.82 -34.28
N ASN A 64 -8.75 10.11 -33.52
CA ASN A 64 -10.13 9.84 -33.92
C ASN A 64 -10.99 11.14 -33.92
N LEU A 65 -10.86 11.96 -32.88
CA LEU A 65 -11.53 13.26 -32.79
C LEU A 65 -11.10 14.19 -33.92
N GLU A 66 -9.84 14.25 -34.28
CA GLU A 66 -9.35 15.06 -35.39
C GLU A 66 -9.97 14.65 -36.74
N LYS A 67 -10.09 13.35 -37.00
CA LYS A 67 -10.76 12.82 -38.21
C LYS A 67 -12.25 13.17 -38.25
N GLU A 68 -12.93 13.06 -37.11
CA GLU A 68 -14.38 13.28 -37.01
C GLU A 68 -14.73 14.79 -37.05
N ARG A 69 -13.80 15.66 -36.63
CA ARG A 69 -14.00 17.14 -36.58
C ARG A 69 -14.39 17.73 -37.92
N ALA A 70 -13.86 17.21 -39.02
CA ALA A 70 -14.15 17.72 -40.37
C ALA A 70 -15.51 17.24 -40.91
N THR A 71 -16.11 16.22 -40.30
CA THR A 71 -17.31 15.55 -40.82
C THR A 71 -18.54 15.72 -39.95
N LEU A 72 -18.38 15.98 -38.66
CA LEU A 72 -19.46 16.10 -37.69
C LEU A 72 -19.94 17.54 -37.54
N LYS A 73 -21.22 17.72 -37.18
CA LYS A 73 -21.76 19.00 -36.73
C LYS A 73 -21.14 19.39 -35.38
N PRO A 74 -21.05 20.67 -35.05
CA PRO A 74 -20.44 21.15 -33.81
C PRO A 74 -20.99 20.48 -32.54
N GLU A 75 -22.31 20.27 -32.47
CA GLU A 75 -22.96 19.62 -31.31
C GLU A 75 -22.61 18.12 -31.20
N GLU A 76 -22.59 17.44 -32.32
CA GLU A 76 -22.21 16.01 -32.37
C GLU A 76 -20.73 15.83 -32.01
N PHE A 77 -19.86 16.74 -32.49
CA PHE A 77 -18.45 16.74 -32.15
C PHE A 77 -18.22 16.96 -30.64
N GLN A 78 -18.92 17.92 -30.05
CA GLN A 78 -18.83 18.16 -28.60
C GLN A 78 -19.24 16.95 -27.76
N GLN A 79 -20.28 16.23 -28.17
CA GLN A 79 -20.66 14.98 -27.52
C GLN A 79 -19.57 13.92 -27.63
N LYS A 80 -18.92 13.80 -28.79
CA LYS A 80 -17.81 12.87 -29.00
C LYS A 80 -16.59 13.22 -28.13
N GLU A 81 -16.24 14.50 -28.00
CA GLU A 81 -15.18 14.93 -27.09
C GLU A 81 -15.48 14.55 -25.65
N GLN A 82 -16.70 14.74 -25.17
CA GLN A 82 -17.10 14.36 -23.82
C GLN A 82 -17.01 12.86 -23.60
N LEU A 83 -17.44 12.04 -24.57
CA LEU A 83 -17.35 10.59 -24.49
C LEU A 83 -15.90 10.11 -24.49
N ALA A 84 -15.05 10.65 -25.36
CA ALA A 84 -13.64 10.33 -25.41
C ALA A 84 -12.93 10.69 -24.09
N TYR A 85 -13.22 11.86 -23.53
CA TYR A 85 -12.71 12.25 -22.21
C TYR A 85 -13.18 11.31 -21.10
N ALA A 86 -14.46 10.96 -21.09
CA ALA A 86 -15.00 10.03 -20.09
C ALA A 86 -14.36 8.64 -20.19
N GLU A 87 -14.15 8.14 -21.41
CA GLU A 87 -13.47 6.85 -21.66
C GLU A 87 -12.02 6.88 -21.13
N PHE A 88 -11.28 7.95 -21.42
CA PHE A 88 -9.91 8.11 -20.94
C PHE A 88 -9.86 8.18 -19.41
N MET A 89 -10.72 8.96 -18.79
CA MET A 89 -10.79 9.09 -17.34
C MET A 89 -11.16 7.78 -16.64
N LYS A 90 -12.06 7.01 -17.23
CA LYS A 90 -12.42 5.68 -16.73
C LYS A 90 -11.20 4.74 -16.74
N LEU A 91 -10.49 4.65 -17.85
CA LEU A 91 -9.28 3.82 -17.96
C LEU A 91 -8.20 4.25 -16.95
N LYS A 92 -8.01 5.56 -16.80
CA LYS A 92 -7.07 6.11 -15.81
C LYS A 92 -7.45 5.70 -14.39
N GLN A 93 -8.72 5.84 -14.01
CA GLN A 93 -9.20 5.43 -12.68
C GLN A 93 -9.06 3.93 -12.44
N GLU A 94 -9.33 3.10 -13.46
CA GLU A 94 -9.13 1.65 -13.37
C GLU A 94 -7.66 1.30 -13.10
N PHE A 95 -6.72 1.96 -13.76
CA PHE A 95 -5.29 1.74 -13.54
C PHE A 95 -4.84 2.24 -12.16
N GLU A 96 -5.28 3.42 -11.74
CA GLU A 96 -4.99 3.95 -10.40
C GLU A 96 -5.49 2.98 -9.31
N ALA A 97 -6.71 2.48 -9.42
CA ALA A 97 -7.27 1.50 -8.48
C ALA A 97 -6.50 0.17 -8.48
N GLN A 98 -6.05 -0.30 -9.64
CA GLN A 98 -5.22 -1.50 -9.74
C GLN A 98 -3.86 -1.31 -9.07
N ILE A 99 -3.19 -0.18 -9.32
CA ILE A 99 -1.89 0.15 -8.71
C ILE A 99 -2.04 0.24 -7.19
N GLU A 100 -3.05 0.95 -6.70
CA GLU A 100 -3.32 1.09 -5.27
C GLU A 100 -3.54 -0.27 -4.61
N THR A 101 -4.43 -1.09 -5.18
CA THR A 101 -4.77 -2.41 -4.64
C THR A 101 -3.54 -3.33 -4.59
N GLN A 102 -2.76 -3.38 -5.68
CA GLN A 102 -1.57 -4.22 -5.75
C GLN A 102 -0.48 -3.73 -4.80
N THR A 103 -0.25 -2.42 -4.75
CA THR A 103 0.73 -1.82 -3.85
C THR A 103 0.39 -2.11 -2.40
N LYS A 104 -0.87 -1.90 -2.01
CA LYS A 104 -1.32 -2.21 -0.65
C LYS A 104 -1.07 -3.67 -0.27
N LYS A 105 -1.45 -4.60 -1.15
CA LYS A 105 -1.22 -6.02 -0.94
C LYS A 105 0.26 -6.35 -0.75
N VAL A 106 1.12 -5.81 -1.62
CA VAL A 106 2.58 -6.03 -1.54
C VAL A 106 3.17 -5.41 -0.28
N LEU A 107 2.74 -4.22 0.13
CA LEU A 107 3.18 -3.60 1.39
C LEU A 107 2.81 -4.45 2.60
N GLU A 108 1.61 -5.02 2.63
CA GLU A 108 1.19 -5.95 3.69
C GLU A 108 2.04 -7.22 3.72
N GLU A 109 2.36 -7.79 2.55
CA GLU A 109 3.23 -8.98 2.45
C GLU A 109 4.65 -8.68 2.95
N VAL A 110 5.25 -7.57 2.49
CA VAL A 110 6.59 -7.14 2.92
C VAL A 110 6.62 -6.86 4.43
N ALA A 111 5.57 -6.20 4.96
CA ALA A 111 5.46 -5.93 6.39
C ALA A 111 5.43 -7.23 7.20
N LYS A 112 4.65 -8.23 6.78
CA LYS A 112 4.57 -9.54 7.43
C LYS A 112 5.90 -10.29 7.39
N GLU A 113 6.53 -10.37 6.21
CA GLU A 113 7.81 -11.08 6.03
C GLU A 113 8.93 -10.49 6.87
N LYS A 114 9.01 -9.17 6.93
CA LYS A 114 10.04 -8.45 7.69
C LYS A 114 9.65 -8.17 9.14
N LYS A 115 8.47 -8.63 9.58
CA LYS A 115 7.95 -8.43 10.94
C LYS A 115 7.90 -6.94 11.33
N LEU A 116 7.47 -6.10 10.39
CA LEU A 116 7.31 -4.66 10.59
C LEU A 116 5.98 -4.37 11.29
N GLY A 117 5.98 -3.41 12.20
CA GLY A 117 4.76 -2.92 12.84
C GLY A 117 3.97 -1.96 11.96
N ALA A 118 4.66 -1.25 11.07
CA ALA A 118 4.06 -0.34 10.10
C ALA A 118 5.00 -0.16 8.89
N VAL A 119 4.44 0.26 7.76
CA VAL A 119 5.20 0.79 6.63
C VAL A 119 4.68 2.19 6.34
N ILE A 120 5.57 3.16 6.24
CA ILE A 120 5.23 4.55 5.95
C ILE A 120 5.96 5.04 4.71
N TYR A 121 5.43 6.08 4.08
CA TYR A 121 6.06 6.68 2.92
C TYR A 121 7.30 7.49 3.35
N LYS A 122 8.35 7.41 2.55
CA LYS A 122 9.63 8.07 2.79
C LYS A 122 9.51 9.58 3.03
N ASN A 123 8.62 10.24 2.31
CA ASN A 123 8.35 11.67 2.46
C ASN A 123 7.67 12.05 3.80
N GLY A 124 7.11 11.08 4.51
CA GLY A 124 6.52 11.27 5.85
C GLY A 124 7.49 10.94 7.00
N MET A 125 8.74 10.51 6.71
CA MET A 125 9.72 10.12 7.72
C MET A 125 10.87 11.11 7.75
N ALA A 126 11.13 11.68 8.92
CA ALA A 126 12.26 12.58 9.12
C ALA A 126 13.58 11.81 9.34
N TRP A 127 13.52 10.67 10.04
CA TRP A 127 14.71 9.88 10.37
C TRP A 127 14.32 8.47 10.85
N GLY A 128 15.15 7.46 10.54
CA GLY A 128 14.99 6.09 11.02
C GLY A 128 14.22 5.20 10.06
N GLY A 129 13.90 3.97 10.50
CA GLY A 129 13.19 2.96 9.72
C GLY A 129 14.09 2.09 8.83
N ILE A 130 13.51 1.02 8.28
CA ILE A 130 14.16 0.12 7.33
C ILE A 130 13.60 0.40 5.93
N ASP A 131 14.45 0.74 4.97
CA ASP A 131 14.02 0.92 3.59
C ASP A 131 13.62 -0.43 2.98
N VAL A 132 12.37 -0.53 2.53
CA VAL A 132 11.79 -1.72 1.91
C VAL A 132 11.39 -1.47 0.45
N THR A 133 11.82 -0.38 -0.14
CA THR A 133 11.46 0.03 -1.50
C THR A 133 11.81 -1.03 -2.54
N ASP A 134 13.01 -1.60 -2.46
CA ASP A 134 13.45 -2.64 -3.41
C ASP A 134 12.70 -3.97 -3.21
N ASP A 135 12.29 -4.31 -1.98
CA ASP A 135 11.46 -5.48 -1.71
C ASP A 135 10.06 -5.32 -2.32
N VAL A 136 9.50 -4.11 -2.21
CA VAL A 136 8.21 -3.76 -2.82
C VAL A 136 8.31 -3.80 -4.35
N LEU A 137 9.37 -3.22 -4.93
CA LEU A 137 9.60 -3.26 -6.38
C LEU A 137 9.69 -4.68 -6.93
N LYS A 138 10.41 -5.58 -6.24
CA LYS A 138 10.55 -6.98 -6.66
C LYS A 138 9.23 -7.75 -6.64
N LYS A 139 8.32 -7.42 -5.71
CA LYS A 139 7.03 -8.11 -5.58
C LYS A 139 5.93 -7.53 -6.47
N LEU A 140 6.07 -6.30 -6.92
CA LEU A 140 5.13 -5.64 -7.85
C LEU A 140 5.36 -5.99 -9.33
N GLN A 141 6.38 -6.79 -9.62
CA GLN A 141 6.70 -7.24 -11.00
C GLN A 141 5.63 -8.13 -11.59
#